data_f9915adb9bcd029cf6bedb967f0c6f58
#
_entry.id   f9915adb9bcd029cf6bedb967f0c6f58
#
_cell.length_a   1.000
_cell.length_b   1.000
_cell.length_c   1.000
_cell.angle_alpha   90.00
_cell.angle_beta   90.00
_cell.angle_gamma   90.00
#
_symmetry.space_group_name_H-M   'P 1'
#
loop_
_entity.id
_entity.type
_entity.pdbx_description
1 polymer ?
#
loop_
_entity_poly.entity_id
_entity_poly.type
_entity_poly.pdbx_seq_one_letter_code
_entity_poly.pdbx_strand_id
1 'polypeptide(L)'
;MVGKDELEKIVGSEYFFDSPNSRQEYAGDAGFALRVKPGCVVKPGNDEEVQQVVKWANKTATPLVPVSSGPPHLRGNTVPLMGGSLILDLSRMKRIIRIDPRNRVAMVEPGVTFAELQPELEKAGLSAFMPLCPRGSKSVAASMLEREPITMPVHHWDAIDPFLCAEIIFGTGDKLRSGEAAGPDTIEEQWEIGKAQMTPFGLGQFDESRLISGAQGTIGIITWATLKCRPLSKLSRTFLISSDTIEPLIDLSYRLIRIRLGDTCFIVNDLNLASLLARDKEETKQLREILPRWILVVTFEGYGELPEEKVEYQEADFREMLSKSGNLKPVSAIAGLSVEDVKDVLSKPSGEPYWKLRYKGACADSFFLTTLDRTPAFTEAMPALARSHRVSPEDIGVYIQMVVQGTSCHCEFDLFYDPVNATEVERAKSLVTEGAVNLANMGAFFSRPYAPWSKVAYSRAAETSILQRKVKKIFDPNHILNPGRLCF
;
A
#
# COMPACT_ATOMS: atom_id res chain seq x y z
N MET A 1 17.66 -15.88 -25.15
CA MET A 1 17.27 -14.44 -25.13
C MET A 1 18.33 -13.66 -25.87
N VAL A 2 17.96 -12.79 -26.77
CA VAL A 2 18.92 -11.92 -27.49
C VAL A 2 19.49 -10.93 -26.47
N GLY A 3 20.83 -10.77 -26.42
CA GLY A 3 21.47 -9.79 -25.54
C GLY A 3 21.68 -10.21 -24.07
N LYS A 4 21.68 -11.51 -23.75
CA LYS A 4 22.01 -12.02 -22.42
C LYS A 4 23.34 -11.47 -21.91
N ASP A 5 24.39 -11.57 -22.72
CA ASP A 5 25.74 -11.13 -22.37
C ASP A 5 25.83 -9.60 -22.11
N GLU A 6 24.94 -8.80 -22.72
CA GLU A 6 24.86 -7.35 -22.44
C GLU A 6 24.27 -7.13 -21.04
N LEU A 7 23.21 -7.85 -20.67
CA LEU A 7 22.59 -7.74 -19.33
C LEU A 7 23.55 -8.22 -18.23
N GLU A 8 24.23 -9.34 -18.43
CA GLU A 8 25.26 -9.83 -17.49
C GLU A 8 26.39 -8.82 -17.30
N LYS A 9 26.79 -8.10 -18.35
CA LYS A 9 27.80 -7.03 -18.24
C LYS A 9 27.29 -5.81 -17.48
N ILE A 10 25.98 -5.51 -17.54
CA ILE A 10 25.37 -4.37 -16.84
C ILE A 10 25.29 -4.66 -15.34
N VAL A 11 24.70 -5.78 -14.93
CA VAL A 11 24.39 -6.05 -13.52
C VAL A 11 25.38 -6.98 -12.81
N GLY A 12 26.28 -7.63 -13.55
CA GLY A 12 27.12 -8.74 -13.08
C GLY A 12 26.41 -10.09 -13.25
N SER A 13 27.20 -11.13 -13.52
CA SER A 13 26.68 -12.49 -13.77
C SER A 13 25.97 -13.08 -12.54
N GLU A 14 26.37 -12.70 -11.34
CA GLU A 14 25.78 -13.10 -10.07
C GLU A 14 24.39 -12.47 -9.81
N TYR A 15 24.03 -11.43 -10.55
CA TYR A 15 22.74 -10.73 -10.44
C TYR A 15 21.85 -10.90 -11.68
N PHE A 16 22.24 -11.82 -12.56
CA PHE A 16 21.45 -12.23 -13.71
C PHE A 16 20.92 -13.66 -13.52
N PHE A 17 19.61 -13.87 -13.59
CA PHE A 17 18.96 -15.14 -13.33
C PHE A 17 18.05 -15.56 -14.47
N ASP A 18 18.37 -16.64 -15.18
CA ASP A 18 17.57 -17.23 -16.24
C ASP A 18 17.22 -18.71 -16.01
N SER A 19 17.55 -19.23 -14.84
CA SER A 19 17.20 -20.61 -14.48
C SER A 19 15.67 -20.81 -14.41
N PRO A 20 15.15 -22.01 -14.71
CA PRO A 20 13.73 -22.29 -14.59
C PRO A 20 13.15 -21.99 -13.21
N ASN A 21 13.91 -22.23 -12.14
CA ASN A 21 13.48 -22.00 -10.75
C ASN A 21 13.39 -20.51 -10.44
N SER A 22 14.43 -19.73 -10.73
CA SER A 22 14.43 -18.28 -10.50
C SER A 22 13.29 -17.58 -11.25
N ARG A 23 13.01 -18.00 -12.48
CA ARG A 23 11.88 -17.45 -13.26
C ARG A 23 10.54 -17.88 -12.72
N GLN A 24 10.44 -19.06 -12.09
CA GLN A 24 9.18 -19.57 -11.53
C GLN A 24 8.72 -18.72 -10.33
N GLU A 25 9.64 -18.17 -9.55
CA GLU A 25 9.34 -17.31 -8.40
C GLU A 25 8.55 -16.04 -8.80
N TYR A 26 8.78 -15.52 -10.00
CA TYR A 26 8.10 -14.33 -10.53
C TYR A 26 6.98 -14.65 -11.53
N ALA A 27 6.69 -15.93 -11.76
CA ALA A 27 5.70 -16.34 -12.76
C ALA A 27 4.25 -16.17 -12.29
N GLY A 28 4.02 -15.92 -11.01
CA GLY A 28 2.70 -15.74 -10.43
C GLY A 28 2.80 -15.12 -9.04
N ASP A 29 1.66 -14.76 -8.49
CA ASP A 29 1.53 -14.26 -7.12
C ASP A 29 0.38 -14.97 -6.40
N ALA A 30 0.06 -14.53 -5.19
CA ALA A 30 -1.07 -15.03 -4.41
C ALA A 30 -2.42 -14.42 -4.84
N GLY A 31 -2.45 -13.59 -5.89
CA GLY A 31 -3.67 -13.06 -6.50
C GLY A 31 -4.14 -13.90 -7.69
N PHE A 32 -5.01 -13.31 -8.52
CA PHE A 32 -5.62 -13.97 -9.70
C PHE A 32 -4.89 -13.69 -11.02
N ALA A 33 -3.63 -13.22 -10.95
CA ALA A 33 -2.85 -12.97 -12.16
C ALA A 33 -2.60 -14.28 -12.93
N LEU A 34 -2.64 -14.20 -14.26
CA LEU A 34 -2.23 -15.32 -15.10
C LEU A 34 -0.76 -15.65 -14.84
N ARG A 35 -0.44 -16.92 -14.74
CA ARG A 35 0.93 -17.37 -14.52
C ARG A 35 1.71 -17.30 -15.85
N VAL A 36 2.53 -16.26 -15.98
CA VAL A 36 3.40 -16.07 -17.15
C VAL A 36 4.85 -16.05 -16.70
N LYS A 37 5.67 -16.96 -17.21
CA LYS A 37 7.09 -17.01 -16.87
C LYS A 37 7.84 -15.86 -17.54
N PRO A 38 8.63 -15.08 -16.78
CA PRO A 38 9.54 -14.10 -17.38
C PRO A 38 10.64 -14.78 -18.19
N GLY A 39 11.29 -14.01 -19.07
CA GLY A 39 12.45 -14.45 -19.80
C GLY A 39 13.69 -14.59 -18.93
N CYS A 40 13.89 -13.60 -18.05
CA CYS A 40 14.96 -13.59 -17.03
C CYS A 40 14.60 -12.61 -15.91
N VAL A 41 15.44 -12.60 -14.86
CA VAL A 41 15.40 -11.66 -13.74
C VAL A 41 16.75 -10.99 -13.65
N VAL A 42 16.80 -9.67 -13.46
CA VAL A 42 18.02 -8.93 -13.17
C VAL A 42 17.84 -8.14 -11.88
N LYS A 43 18.92 -8.04 -11.08
CA LYS A 43 18.95 -7.31 -9.81
C LYS A 43 19.99 -6.19 -9.86
N PRO A 44 19.64 -4.99 -10.37
CA PRO A 44 20.56 -3.87 -10.40
C PRO A 44 20.91 -3.39 -8.98
N GLY A 45 22.11 -2.86 -8.79
CA GLY A 45 22.62 -2.37 -7.52
C GLY A 45 22.65 -0.85 -7.39
N ASN A 46 22.44 -0.12 -8.47
CA ASN A 46 22.49 1.33 -8.52
C ASN A 46 21.64 1.88 -9.68
N ASP A 47 21.51 3.20 -9.74
CA ASP A 47 20.72 3.91 -10.73
C ASP A 47 21.28 3.82 -12.14
N GLU A 48 22.61 3.78 -12.30
CA GLU A 48 23.26 3.60 -13.60
C GLU A 48 22.92 2.22 -14.20
N GLU A 49 22.97 1.15 -13.40
CA GLU A 49 22.59 -0.19 -13.85
C GLU A 49 21.12 -0.23 -14.25
N VAL A 50 20.21 0.39 -13.46
CA VAL A 50 18.78 0.51 -13.81
C VAL A 50 18.61 1.23 -15.14
N GLN A 51 19.27 2.38 -15.34
CA GLN A 51 19.20 3.15 -16.56
C GLN A 51 19.70 2.36 -17.79
N GLN A 52 20.81 1.64 -17.63
CA GLN A 52 21.36 0.82 -18.72
C GLN A 52 20.44 -0.35 -19.08
N VAL A 53 19.82 -1.01 -18.09
CA VAL A 53 18.82 -2.07 -18.32
C VAL A 53 17.60 -1.51 -19.06
N VAL A 54 17.09 -0.33 -18.69
CA VAL A 54 15.98 0.32 -19.38
C VAL A 54 16.35 0.67 -20.80
N LYS A 55 17.52 1.26 -21.06
CA LYS A 55 18.00 1.55 -22.42
C LYS A 55 18.16 0.28 -23.27
N TRP A 56 18.68 -0.79 -22.67
CA TRP A 56 18.76 -2.09 -23.32
C TRP A 56 17.37 -2.62 -23.69
N ALA A 57 16.43 -2.58 -22.75
CA ALA A 57 15.06 -3.03 -22.95
C ALA A 57 14.33 -2.22 -24.04
N ASN A 58 14.56 -0.91 -24.07
CA ASN A 58 14.03 -0.01 -25.09
C ASN A 58 14.59 -0.37 -26.50
N LYS A 59 15.91 -0.58 -26.59
CA LYS A 59 16.58 -1.00 -27.84
C LYS A 59 16.10 -2.35 -28.36
N THR A 60 15.82 -3.29 -27.46
CA THR A 60 15.40 -4.66 -27.81
C THR A 60 13.89 -4.87 -27.84
N ALA A 61 13.10 -3.83 -27.52
CA ALA A 61 11.66 -3.89 -27.31
C ALA A 61 11.25 -4.99 -26.31
N THR A 62 12.06 -5.20 -25.26
CA THR A 62 11.79 -6.20 -24.22
C THR A 62 10.95 -5.59 -23.10
N PRO A 63 9.77 -6.16 -22.76
CA PRO A 63 8.98 -5.68 -21.65
C PRO A 63 9.69 -5.81 -20.31
N LEU A 64 9.61 -4.78 -19.47
CA LEU A 64 10.15 -4.73 -18.12
C LEU A 64 9.02 -4.76 -17.09
N VAL A 65 9.18 -5.55 -16.02
CA VAL A 65 8.30 -5.56 -14.86
C VAL A 65 9.12 -5.18 -13.63
N PRO A 66 9.00 -3.96 -13.10
CA PRO A 66 9.73 -3.55 -11.92
C PRO A 66 9.14 -4.18 -10.66
N VAL A 67 10.01 -4.68 -9.78
CA VAL A 67 9.67 -5.28 -8.48
C VAL A 67 10.62 -4.73 -7.44
N SER A 68 10.11 -4.24 -6.30
CA SER A 68 10.93 -3.69 -5.22
C SER A 68 10.64 -4.31 -3.85
N SER A 69 9.44 -4.89 -3.67
CA SER A 69 9.04 -5.57 -2.44
C SER A 69 9.37 -7.06 -2.52
N GLY A 70 9.68 -7.67 -1.37
CA GLY A 70 9.71 -9.13 -1.25
C GLY A 70 8.31 -9.75 -1.36
N PRO A 71 8.22 -11.09 -1.58
CA PRO A 71 6.95 -11.82 -1.57
C PRO A 71 6.35 -11.81 -0.14
N PRO A 72 5.04 -12.19 0.01
CA PRO A 72 4.09 -12.53 -1.05
C PRO A 72 3.55 -11.31 -1.79
N HIS A 73 3.29 -11.42 -3.10
CA HIS A 73 2.59 -10.43 -3.90
C HIS A 73 1.13 -10.84 -4.08
N LEU A 74 0.19 -9.90 -4.09
CA LEU A 74 -1.24 -10.19 -4.00
C LEU A 74 -2.08 -9.61 -5.15
N ARG A 75 -1.54 -8.62 -5.88
CA ARG A 75 -2.34 -7.78 -6.81
C ARG A 75 -1.99 -7.95 -8.28
N GLY A 76 -1.11 -8.87 -8.59
CA GLY A 76 -0.70 -9.20 -9.95
C GLY A 76 0.22 -8.21 -10.65
N ASN A 77 0.43 -7.01 -10.11
CA ASN A 77 1.21 -5.95 -10.75
C ASN A 77 2.71 -6.24 -10.90
N THR A 78 3.22 -7.22 -10.18
CA THR A 78 4.61 -7.71 -10.24
C THR A 78 4.79 -8.97 -11.10
N VAL A 79 3.70 -9.47 -11.70
CA VAL A 79 3.72 -10.65 -12.57
C VAL A 79 3.68 -10.20 -14.03
N PRO A 80 4.52 -10.75 -14.91
CA PRO A 80 4.47 -10.45 -16.33
C PRO A 80 3.11 -10.80 -16.95
N LEU A 81 2.64 -9.99 -17.89
CA LEU A 81 1.51 -10.34 -18.76
C LEU A 81 1.94 -10.83 -20.14
N MET A 82 3.21 -10.64 -20.49
CA MET A 82 3.78 -11.05 -21.75
C MET A 82 4.95 -12.00 -21.52
N GLY A 83 4.98 -13.10 -22.26
CA GLY A 83 6.12 -14.00 -22.27
C GLY A 83 7.40 -13.29 -22.75
N GLY A 84 8.55 -13.68 -22.19
CA GLY A 84 9.82 -13.05 -22.53
C GLY A 84 10.11 -11.73 -21.81
N SER A 85 9.19 -11.23 -20.99
CA SER A 85 9.42 -10.05 -20.15
C SER A 85 10.63 -10.24 -19.23
N LEU A 86 11.31 -9.15 -18.93
CA LEU A 86 12.39 -9.10 -17.95
C LEU A 86 11.84 -8.58 -16.61
N ILE A 87 12.10 -9.30 -15.53
CA ILE A 87 11.87 -8.78 -14.16
C ILE A 87 13.06 -7.92 -13.77
N LEU A 88 12.77 -6.66 -13.44
CA LEU A 88 13.74 -5.74 -12.87
C LEU A 88 13.52 -5.70 -11.35
N ASP A 89 14.26 -6.54 -10.63
CA ASP A 89 14.14 -6.67 -9.19
C ASP A 89 15.09 -5.69 -8.48
N LEU A 90 14.51 -4.64 -7.91
CA LEU A 90 15.20 -3.56 -7.21
C LEU A 90 15.54 -3.91 -5.76
N SER A 91 15.30 -5.13 -5.31
CA SER A 91 15.51 -5.54 -3.91
C SER A 91 16.98 -5.49 -3.45
N ARG A 92 17.95 -5.41 -4.38
CA ARG A 92 19.37 -5.19 -4.08
C ARG A 92 19.67 -3.74 -3.69
N MET A 93 18.86 -2.77 -4.14
CA MET A 93 19.00 -1.36 -3.81
C MET A 93 18.35 -1.09 -2.45
N LYS A 94 19.11 -1.25 -1.36
CA LYS A 94 18.60 -1.27 0.02
C LYS A 94 19.23 -0.23 0.94
N ARG A 95 19.87 0.78 0.41
CA ARG A 95 20.49 1.81 1.24
C ARG A 95 19.42 2.72 1.85
N ILE A 96 19.49 2.93 3.16
CA ILE A 96 18.93 4.07 3.85
C ILE A 96 19.95 5.18 3.70
N ILE A 97 19.77 6.05 2.70
CA ILE A 97 20.76 7.02 2.26
C ILE A 97 20.95 8.10 3.33
N ARG A 98 19.84 8.56 3.93
CA ARG A 98 19.85 9.62 4.95
C ARG A 98 18.61 9.53 5.83
N ILE A 99 18.77 9.73 7.12
CA ILE A 99 17.68 10.04 8.06
C ILE A 99 17.95 11.42 8.64
N ASP A 100 16.98 12.33 8.55
CA ASP A 100 17.05 13.67 9.12
C ASP A 100 15.96 13.83 10.20
N PRO A 101 16.34 13.67 11.49
CA PRO A 101 15.38 13.76 12.59
C PRO A 101 14.79 15.17 12.75
N ARG A 102 15.55 16.22 12.43
CA ARG A 102 15.11 17.61 12.57
C ARG A 102 14.01 17.95 11.58
N ASN A 103 14.19 17.54 10.33
CA ASN A 103 13.24 17.78 9.25
C ASN A 103 12.23 16.63 9.07
N ARG A 104 12.41 15.55 9.81
CA ARG A 104 11.51 14.39 9.83
C ARG A 104 11.34 13.74 8.45
N VAL A 105 12.45 13.41 7.84
CA VAL A 105 12.49 12.73 6.54
C VAL A 105 13.49 11.59 6.54
N ALA A 106 13.26 10.61 5.67
CA ALA A 106 14.21 9.56 5.32
C ALA A 106 14.34 9.49 3.80
N MET A 107 15.59 9.44 3.31
CA MET A 107 15.88 9.17 1.91
C MET A 107 16.30 7.70 1.79
N VAL A 108 15.62 6.96 0.93
CA VAL A 108 15.75 5.50 0.82
C VAL A 108 15.78 5.03 -0.62
N GLU A 109 16.49 3.96 -0.88
CA GLU A 109 16.41 3.22 -2.13
C GLU A 109 15.14 2.34 -2.19
N PRO A 110 14.67 1.94 -3.39
CA PRO A 110 13.39 1.26 -3.56
C PRO A 110 13.29 -0.12 -2.91
N GLY A 111 14.39 -0.81 -2.66
CA GLY A 111 14.41 -2.12 -1.99
C GLY A 111 14.32 -2.05 -0.46
N VAL A 112 14.37 -0.85 0.14
CA VAL A 112 14.24 -0.71 1.60
C VAL A 112 12.82 -1.04 2.04
N THR A 113 12.70 -1.96 2.98
CA THR A 113 11.42 -2.49 3.48
C THR A 113 11.00 -1.83 4.79
N PHE A 114 9.71 -2.00 5.17
CA PHE A 114 9.23 -1.53 6.48
C PHE A 114 9.99 -2.19 7.64
N ALA A 115 10.32 -3.49 7.53
CA ALA A 115 11.08 -4.20 8.56
C ALA A 115 12.51 -3.66 8.73
N GLU A 116 13.11 -3.13 7.66
CA GLU A 116 14.45 -2.55 7.68
C GLU A 116 14.44 -1.08 8.12
N LEU A 117 13.48 -0.29 7.65
CA LEU A 117 13.46 1.16 7.90
C LEU A 117 12.96 1.51 9.30
N GLN A 118 11.88 0.86 9.78
CA GLN A 118 11.23 1.26 11.04
C GLN A 118 12.17 1.26 12.24
N PRO A 119 13.03 0.22 12.48
CA PRO A 119 13.98 0.22 13.59
C PRO A 119 15.03 1.36 13.49
N GLU A 120 15.44 1.73 12.30
CA GLU A 120 16.42 2.83 12.11
C GLU A 120 15.77 4.20 12.36
N LEU A 121 14.50 4.37 11.98
CA LEU A 121 13.73 5.56 12.31
C LEU A 121 13.52 5.69 13.82
N GLU A 122 13.19 4.61 14.51
CA GLU A 122 13.00 4.61 15.97
C GLU A 122 14.25 5.06 16.72
N LYS A 123 15.44 4.60 16.31
CA LYS A 123 16.73 5.09 16.85
C LYS A 123 16.91 6.60 16.67
N ALA A 124 16.35 7.15 15.61
CA ALA A 124 16.37 8.59 15.31
C ALA A 124 15.19 9.37 15.93
N GLY A 125 14.34 8.74 16.76
CA GLY A 125 13.16 9.33 17.34
C GLY A 125 12.03 9.60 16.36
N LEU A 126 11.99 8.83 15.27
CA LEU A 126 11.01 8.95 14.18
C LEU A 126 10.22 7.63 13.99
N SER A 127 9.15 7.72 13.21
CA SER A 127 8.36 6.60 12.74
C SER A 127 7.89 6.85 11.30
N ALA A 128 7.74 5.79 10.53
CA ALA A 128 7.16 5.86 9.19
C ALA A 128 5.63 6.07 9.24
N PHE A 129 5.07 6.65 8.20
CA PHE A 129 3.63 6.56 7.93
C PHE A 129 3.34 5.16 7.40
N MET A 130 2.55 4.37 8.11
CA MET A 130 2.27 2.98 7.75
C MET A 130 0.81 2.76 7.39
N PRO A 131 0.52 1.93 6.36
CA PRO A 131 -0.78 1.28 6.20
C PRO A 131 -1.07 0.32 7.37
N LEU A 132 -2.27 -0.24 7.38
CA LEU A 132 -2.64 -1.24 8.39
C LEU A 132 -1.77 -2.50 8.27
N CYS A 133 -0.89 -2.72 9.23
CA CYS A 133 -0.01 -3.88 9.33
C CYS A 133 0.58 -4.32 7.98
N PRO A 134 1.38 -3.47 7.29
CA PRO A 134 1.97 -3.84 6.01
C PRO A 134 2.90 -5.04 6.19
N ARG A 135 3.12 -5.81 5.12
CA ARG A 135 4.15 -6.87 5.16
C ARG A 135 5.51 -6.31 5.55
N GLY A 136 6.25 -7.00 6.40
CA GLY A 136 7.61 -6.60 6.73
C GLY A 136 8.52 -6.48 5.49
N SER A 137 8.31 -7.36 4.50
CA SER A 137 9.01 -7.39 3.20
C SER A 137 8.51 -6.35 2.17
N LYS A 138 7.50 -5.53 2.49
CA LYS A 138 7.00 -4.49 1.59
C LYS A 138 7.98 -3.32 1.52
N SER A 139 8.34 -2.91 0.31
CA SER A 139 9.09 -1.69 0.08
C SER A 139 8.32 -0.47 0.57
N VAL A 140 8.97 0.37 1.37
CA VAL A 140 8.35 1.60 1.89
C VAL A 140 8.06 2.57 0.75
N ALA A 141 9.00 2.78 -0.16
CA ALA A 141 8.82 3.65 -1.31
C ALA A 141 7.69 3.17 -2.24
N ALA A 142 7.60 1.84 -2.48
CA ALA A 142 6.49 1.28 -3.27
C ALA A 142 5.13 1.47 -2.59
N SER A 143 5.04 1.30 -1.26
CA SER A 143 3.80 1.53 -0.50
C SER A 143 3.30 2.97 -0.66
N MET A 144 4.22 3.95 -0.56
CA MET A 144 3.89 5.37 -0.74
C MET A 144 3.47 5.67 -2.19
N LEU A 145 4.19 5.13 -3.19
CA LEU A 145 3.82 5.26 -4.61
C LEU A 145 2.48 4.61 -4.95
N GLU A 146 2.16 3.47 -4.34
CA GLU A 146 0.85 2.83 -4.49
C GLU A 146 -0.27 3.58 -3.77
N ARG A 147 0.07 4.61 -2.97
CA ARG A 147 -0.89 5.41 -2.18
C ARG A 147 -1.77 4.52 -1.31
N GLU A 148 -1.15 3.55 -0.65
CA GLU A 148 -1.84 2.72 0.34
C GLU A 148 -2.34 3.60 1.49
N PRO A 149 -3.60 3.42 1.95
CA PRO A 149 -4.13 4.27 3.01
C PRO A 149 -3.36 4.04 4.31
N ILE A 150 -2.86 5.12 4.86
CA ILE A 150 -2.26 5.10 6.20
C ILE A 150 -3.36 5.11 7.27
N THR A 151 -3.10 4.56 8.44
CA THR A 151 -4.09 4.45 9.52
C THR A 151 -4.43 5.77 10.21
N MET A 152 -3.87 6.89 9.74
CA MET A 152 -3.94 8.21 10.35
C MET A 152 -4.80 9.17 9.51
N PRO A 153 -6.11 9.32 9.81
CA PRO A 153 -7.04 10.10 8.96
C PRO A 153 -6.78 11.61 9.00
N VAL A 154 -6.04 12.11 9.98
CA VAL A 154 -5.67 13.54 10.09
C VAL A 154 -4.69 13.99 9.02
N HIS A 155 -4.00 13.04 8.37
CA HIS A 155 -3.08 13.32 7.30
C HIS A 155 -3.75 13.23 5.95
N HIS A 156 -3.52 14.24 5.13
CA HIS A 156 -4.09 14.32 3.79
C HIS A 156 -3.07 13.85 2.75
N TRP A 157 -3.46 12.96 1.85
CA TRP A 157 -2.58 12.46 0.80
C TRP A 157 -1.97 13.56 -0.07
N ASP A 158 -2.74 14.63 -0.33
CA ASP A 158 -2.27 15.70 -1.21
C ASP A 158 -1.47 16.79 -0.48
N ALA A 159 -1.80 17.08 0.78
CA ALA A 159 -1.12 18.11 1.56
C ALA A 159 0.04 17.56 2.39
N ILE A 160 -0.03 16.28 2.78
CA ILE A 160 0.94 15.62 3.65
C ILE A 160 1.32 14.25 3.07
N ASP A 161 1.34 14.15 1.76
CA ASP A 161 1.79 12.94 1.06
C ASP A 161 3.20 12.61 1.58
N PRO A 162 3.43 11.39 2.10
CA PRO A 162 4.74 11.05 2.63
C PRO A 162 5.83 10.94 1.55
N PHE A 163 5.47 10.88 0.28
CA PHE A 163 6.41 10.85 -0.84
C PHE A 163 6.78 12.27 -1.27
N LEU A 164 8.07 12.60 -1.20
CA LEU A 164 8.61 13.92 -1.53
C LEU A 164 9.39 13.89 -2.84
N CYS A 165 10.69 14.17 -2.81
CA CYS A 165 11.53 14.10 -3.99
C CYS A 165 11.89 12.66 -4.36
N ALA A 166 12.14 12.42 -5.64
CA ALA A 166 12.63 11.14 -6.13
C ALA A 166 13.52 11.30 -7.36
N GLU A 167 14.34 10.30 -7.62
CA GLU A 167 14.95 10.10 -8.92
C GLU A 167 14.19 9.02 -9.69
N ILE A 168 13.85 9.35 -10.93
CA ILE A 168 12.97 8.56 -11.81
C ILE A 168 13.70 8.26 -13.10
N ILE A 169 13.68 7.01 -13.54
CA ILE A 169 14.13 6.57 -14.86
C ILE A 169 12.90 6.21 -15.68
N PHE A 170 12.66 6.93 -16.76
CA PHE A 170 11.53 6.70 -17.69
C PHE A 170 11.84 5.58 -18.68
N GLY A 171 10.80 5.11 -19.39
CA GLY A 171 10.95 4.07 -20.43
C GLY A 171 11.84 4.46 -21.62
N THR A 172 12.08 5.76 -21.84
CA THR A 172 13.09 6.26 -22.77
C THR A 172 14.54 6.03 -22.29
N GLY A 173 14.72 5.78 -20.99
CA GLY A 173 16.04 5.75 -20.34
C GLY A 173 16.50 7.13 -19.85
N ASP A 174 15.67 8.15 -19.98
CA ASP A 174 15.94 9.47 -19.42
C ASP A 174 15.79 9.44 -17.91
N LYS A 175 16.68 10.17 -17.22
CA LYS A 175 16.70 10.31 -15.77
C LYS A 175 16.16 11.69 -15.40
N LEU A 176 15.26 11.74 -14.42
CA LEU A 176 14.71 12.96 -13.85
C LEU A 176 14.82 12.91 -12.33
N ARG A 177 15.20 14.04 -11.72
CA ARG A 177 15.03 14.26 -10.28
C ARG A 177 13.92 15.28 -10.06
N SER A 178 12.94 14.89 -9.24
CA SER A 178 11.75 15.72 -9.00
C SER A 178 12.00 16.81 -7.98
N GLY A 179 11.23 17.88 -8.09
CA GLY A 179 11.18 18.96 -7.10
C GLY A 179 12.53 19.63 -6.85
N GLU A 180 12.84 19.85 -5.58
CA GLU A 180 14.10 20.49 -5.14
C GLU A 180 15.36 19.70 -5.53
N ALA A 181 15.24 18.40 -5.78
CA ALA A 181 16.35 17.56 -6.19
C ALA A 181 16.80 17.79 -7.65
N ALA A 182 16.01 18.52 -8.44
CA ALA A 182 16.36 18.85 -9.82
C ALA A 182 17.68 19.60 -9.93
N GLY A 183 18.47 19.26 -10.94
CA GLY A 183 19.75 19.89 -11.23
C GLY A 183 20.82 18.89 -11.68
N PRO A 184 21.94 19.41 -12.19
CA PRO A 184 23.01 18.56 -12.73
C PRO A 184 23.89 17.92 -11.64
N ASP A 185 23.94 18.53 -10.45
CA ASP A 185 24.84 18.13 -9.37
C ASP A 185 24.46 16.76 -8.77
N THR A 186 25.42 16.03 -8.23
CA THR A 186 25.14 14.83 -7.42
C THR A 186 24.36 15.18 -6.16
N ILE A 187 23.78 14.19 -5.49
CA ILE A 187 23.05 14.45 -4.22
C ILE A 187 24.01 15.00 -3.17
N GLU A 188 25.20 14.46 -3.11
CA GLU A 188 26.27 14.87 -2.18
C GLU A 188 26.68 16.33 -2.42
N GLU A 189 26.91 16.73 -3.68
CA GLU A 189 27.20 18.11 -4.04
C GLU A 189 26.03 19.05 -3.72
N GLN A 190 24.80 18.59 -3.90
CA GLN A 190 23.61 19.34 -3.49
C GLN A 190 23.55 19.55 -1.97
N TRP A 191 23.96 18.59 -1.16
CA TRP A 191 24.04 18.75 0.29
C TRP A 191 25.10 19.75 0.72
N GLU A 192 26.26 19.78 0.04
CA GLU A 192 27.33 20.73 0.32
C GLU A 192 26.86 22.20 0.15
N ILE A 193 25.97 22.44 -0.80
CA ILE A 193 25.39 23.78 -1.01
C ILE A 193 24.07 24.01 -0.24
N GLY A 194 23.67 23.05 0.62
CA GLY A 194 22.53 23.17 1.52
C GLY A 194 21.18 22.79 0.94
N LYS A 195 21.09 22.15 -0.25
CA LYS A 195 19.85 21.57 -0.74
C LYS A 195 19.48 20.33 0.09
N ALA A 196 18.18 20.09 0.26
CA ALA A 196 17.69 19.10 1.21
C ALA A 196 16.84 17.97 0.59
N GLN A 197 16.45 18.10 -0.68
CA GLN A 197 15.58 17.16 -1.42
C GLN A 197 14.25 16.85 -0.68
N MET A 198 13.62 17.89 -0.12
CA MET A 198 12.41 17.75 0.71
C MET A 198 11.16 18.34 0.05
N THR A 199 11.33 19.30 -0.86
CA THR A 199 10.21 19.96 -1.53
C THR A 199 9.87 19.20 -2.82
N PRO A 200 8.67 18.57 -2.92
CA PRO A 200 8.29 17.79 -4.10
C PRO A 200 7.97 18.67 -5.32
N PHE A 201 7.63 19.94 -5.08
CA PHE A 201 7.25 20.89 -6.14
C PHE A 201 8.49 21.44 -6.85
N GLY A 202 8.56 21.19 -8.15
CA GLY A 202 9.60 21.74 -9.02
C GLY A 202 9.32 23.17 -9.45
N LEU A 203 10.01 23.61 -10.50
CA LEU A 203 9.83 24.93 -11.07
C LEU A 203 8.39 25.14 -11.54
N GLY A 204 7.80 26.29 -11.23
CA GLY A 204 6.40 26.58 -11.55
C GLY A 204 5.39 25.78 -10.70
N GLN A 205 5.80 25.23 -9.57
CA GLN A 205 4.96 24.40 -8.67
C GLN A 205 4.48 23.09 -9.31
N PHE A 206 5.18 22.61 -10.33
CA PHE A 206 4.87 21.33 -10.97
C PHE A 206 5.39 20.17 -10.09
N ASP A 207 4.55 19.18 -9.85
CA ASP A 207 4.86 17.98 -9.07
C ASP A 207 5.03 16.78 -10.00
N GLU A 208 6.28 16.51 -10.40
CA GLU A 208 6.62 15.42 -11.29
C GLU A 208 6.39 14.04 -10.67
N SER A 209 6.41 13.95 -9.33
CA SER A 209 6.17 12.68 -8.62
C SER A 209 4.75 12.14 -8.84
N ARG A 210 3.80 13.03 -9.17
CA ARG A 210 2.42 12.65 -9.52
C ARG A 210 2.31 11.82 -10.81
N LEU A 211 3.30 11.90 -11.70
CA LEU A 211 3.32 11.08 -12.92
C LEU A 211 3.50 9.59 -12.62
N ILE A 212 4.22 9.26 -11.54
CA ILE A 212 4.55 7.88 -11.17
C ILE A 212 3.71 7.34 -10.01
N SER A 213 3.05 8.21 -9.24
CA SER A 213 2.16 7.81 -8.15
C SER A 213 0.95 7.04 -8.69
N GLY A 214 0.71 5.83 -8.19
CA GLY A 214 -0.35 4.94 -8.66
C GLY A 214 -0.11 4.32 -10.04
N ALA A 215 1.03 4.59 -10.66
CA ALA A 215 1.31 4.15 -12.04
C ALA A 215 1.71 2.66 -12.17
N GLN A 216 1.85 1.90 -11.08
CA GLN A 216 2.18 0.47 -11.11
C GLN A 216 3.44 0.13 -11.96
N GLY A 217 4.44 1.02 -11.95
CA GLY A 217 5.66 0.82 -12.73
C GLY A 217 5.49 0.95 -14.25
N THR A 218 4.41 1.56 -14.73
CA THR A 218 4.14 1.72 -16.18
C THR A 218 4.72 2.99 -16.79
N ILE A 219 5.08 3.98 -15.98
CA ILE A 219 5.57 5.29 -16.46
C ILE A 219 7.07 5.45 -16.20
N GLY A 220 7.51 5.08 -15.00
CA GLY A 220 8.90 5.24 -14.58
C GLY A 220 9.26 4.30 -13.44
N ILE A 221 10.55 4.20 -13.18
CA ILE A 221 11.18 3.39 -12.14
C ILE A 221 11.93 4.33 -11.24
N ILE A 222 11.69 4.29 -9.91
CA ILE A 222 12.44 5.09 -8.95
C ILE A 222 13.74 4.38 -8.55
N THR A 223 14.78 5.16 -8.31
CA THR A 223 16.08 4.68 -7.83
C THR A 223 16.36 5.12 -6.41
N TRP A 224 15.75 6.21 -5.97
CA TRP A 224 15.63 6.61 -4.57
C TRP A 224 14.41 7.53 -4.39
N ALA A 225 13.97 7.69 -3.15
CA ALA A 225 12.94 8.64 -2.77
C ALA A 225 13.21 9.22 -1.39
N THR A 226 12.84 10.49 -1.18
CA THR A 226 12.72 11.12 0.13
C THR A 226 11.28 10.95 0.62
N LEU A 227 11.14 10.42 1.82
CA LEU A 227 9.86 10.12 2.44
C LEU A 227 9.70 10.93 3.73
N LYS A 228 8.54 11.52 3.96
CA LYS A 228 8.18 12.10 5.25
C LYS A 228 8.13 11.03 6.32
N CYS A 229 8.55 11.43 7.53
CA CYS A 229 8.41 10.67 8.74
C CYS A 229 7.64 11.50 9.78
N ARG A 230 7.15 10.84 10.81
CA ARG A 230 6.53 11.49 11.97
C ARG A 230 7.42 11.33 13.19
N PRO A 231 7.31 12.21 14.20
CA PRO A 231 7.96 11.97 15.47
C PRO A 231 7.53 10.62 16.05
N LEU A 232 8.44 9.93 16.72
CA LEU A 232 8.09 8.77 17.51
C LEU A 232 7.25 9.22 18.70
N SER A 233 6.13 8.57 18.93
CA SER A 233 5.27 8.85 20.06
C SER A 233 5.94 8.44 21.37
N LYS A 234 5.90 9.31 22.38
CA LYS A 234 6.40 9.01 23.75
C LYS A 234 5.37 8.28 24.57
N LEU A 235 4.09 8.51 24.30
CA LEU A 235 2.96 7.89 24.96
C LEU A 235 1.85 7.71 23.94
N SER A 236 1.16 6.57 24.00
CA SER A 236 -0.07 6.37 23.23
C SER A 236 -1.11 5.66 24.05
N ARG A 237 -2.38 6.04 23.88
CA ARG A 237 -3.54 5.36 24.45
C ARG A 237 -4.49 4.95 23.36
N THR A 238 -4.78 3.66 23.27
CA THR A 238 -5.69 3.08 22.29
C THR A 238 -7.02 2.74 22.93
N PHE A 239 -8.08 2.97 22.20
CA PHE A 239 -9.45 2.63 22.55
C PHE A 239 -10.05 1.75 21.48
N LEU A 240 -10.70 0.67 21.90
CA LEU A 240 -11.46 -0.22 21.05
C LEU A 240 -12.94 -0.02 21.37
N ILE A 241 -13.74 0.39 20.40
CA ILE A 241 -15.16 0.61 20.55
C ILE A 241 -15.89 -0.43 19.72
N SER A 242 -16.68 -1.29 20.40
CA SER A 242 -17.42 -2.36 19.77
C SER A 242 -18.86 -1.97 19.47
N SER A 243 -19.41 -2.57 18.40
CA SER A 243 -20.83 -2.46 18.07
C SER A 243 -21.30 -3.69 17.27
N ASP A 244 -22.57 -4.04 17.40
CA ASP A 244 -23.19 -5.10 16.60
C ASP A 244 -23.50 -4.62 15.15
N THR A 245 -23.69 -3.32 14.97
CA THR A 245 -23.90 -2.69 13.65
C THR A 245 -22.86 -1.59 13.42
N ILE A 246 -22.67 -1.23 12.17
CA ILE A 246 -21.57 -0.32 11.79
C ILE A 246 -21.94 1.16 11.97
N GLU A 247 -23.23 1.53 11.86
CA GLU A 247 -23.70 2.90 11.82
C GLU A 247 -23.29 3.74 13.04
N PRO A 248 -23.42 3.26 14.29
CA PRO A 248 -22.97 4.05 15.44
C PRO A 248 -21.47 4.37 15.41
N LEU A 249 -20.65 3.45 14.87
CA LEU A 249 -19.21 3.66 14.73
C LEU A 249 -18.90 4.69 13.65
N ILE A 250 -19.68 4.74 12.56
CA ILE A 250 -19.57 5.74 11.51
C ILE A 250 -19.91 7.13 12.06
N ASP A 251 -21.00 7.27 12.80
CA ASP A 251 -21.40 8.52 13.42
C ASP A 251 -20.34 9.05 14.39
N LEU A 252 -19.77 8.16 15.21
CA LEU A 252 -18.65 8.50 16.09
C LEU A 252 -17.42 8.92 15.29
N SER A 253 -17.07 8.18 14.23
CA SER A 253 -15.94 8.51 13.35
C SER A 253 -16.07 9.89 12.73
N TYR A 254 -17.24 10.29 12.24
CA TYR A 254 -17.47 11.63 11.74
C TYR A 254 -17.25 12.73 12.79
N ARG A 255 -17.64 12.48 14.04
CA ARG A 255 -17.40 13.44 15.13
C ARG A 255 -15.91 13.59 15.43
N LEU A 256 -15.18 12.47 15.50
CA LEU A 256 -13.73 12.44 15.71
C LEU A 256 -12.97 13.20 14.61
N ILE A 257 -13.24 12.87 13.34
CA ILE A 257 -12.52 13.46 12.22
C ILE A 257 -12.80 14.95 12.09
N ARG A 258 -14.03 15.39 12.35
CA ARG A 258 -14.44 16.80 12.24
C ARG A 258 -13.59 17.74 13.10
N ILE A 259 -13.13 17.28 14.24
CA ILE A 259 -12.23 18.04 15.13
C ILE A 259 -10.79 17.52 15.10
N ARG A 260 -10.48 16.60 14.16
CA ARG A 260 -9.15 15.98 14.00
C ARG A 260 -8.67 15.28 15.26
N LEU A 261 -9.57 14.61 15.97
CA LEU A 261 -9.27 13.84 17.14
C LEU A 261 -8.94 12.40 16.78
N GLY A 262 -7.82 11.88 17.30
CA GLY A 262 -7.31 10.55 17.03
C GLY A 262 -6.21 10.55 15.96
N ASP A 263 -5.03 10.09 16.36
CA ASP A 263 -3.90 9.90 15.45
C ASP A 263 -4.12 8.68 14.56
N THR A 264 -4.64 7.58 15.12
CA THR A 264 -5.12 6.41 14.39
C THR A 264 -6.62 6.30 14.51
N CYS A 265 -7.34 6.05 13.41
CA CYS A 265 -8.79 5.87 13.44
C CYS A 265 -9.24 5.06 12.23
N PHE A 266 -9.76 3.84 12.46
CA PHE A 266 -10.30 2.96 11.41
C PHE A 266 -11.31 1.95 11.98
N ILE A 267 -12.13 1.37 11.11
CA ILE A 267 -13.11 0.35 11.47
C ILE A 267 -12.73 -0.98 10.81
N VAL A 268 -12.82 -2.08 11.56
CA VAL A 268 -12.66 -3.45 11.04
C VAL A 268 -13.79 -4.33 11.55
N ASN A 269 -14.07 -5.41 10.79
CA ASN A 269 -14.96 -6.46 11.31
C ASN A 269 -14.17 -7.51 12.12
N ASP A 270 -14.94 -8.43 12.74
CA ASP A 270 -14.45 -9.56 13.53
C ASP A 270 -13.37 -10.39 12.80
N LEU A 271 -13.58 -10.72 11.54
CA LEU A 271 -12.67 -11.56 10.76
C LEU A 271 -11.33 -10.89 10.49
N ASN A 272 -11.34 -9.61 10.09
CA ASN A 272 -10.09 -8.89 9.86
C ASN A 272 -9.31 -8.67 11.16
N LEU A 273 -10.00 -8.32 12.25
CA LEU A 273 -9.32 -8.17 13.54
C LEU A 273 -8.77 -9.51 14.03
N ALA A 274 -9.53 -10.60 13.93
CA ALA A 274 -9.05 -11.94 14.27
C ALA A 274 -7.80 -12.32 13.46
N SER A 275 -7.83 -12.08 12.13
CA SER A 275 -6.69 -12.38 11.25
C SER A 275 -5.45 -11.54 11.54
N LEU A 276 -5.63 -10.30 11.98
CA LEU A 276 -4.53 -9.42 12.41
C LEU A 276 -3.86 -9.92 13.70
N LEU A 277 -4.66 -10.36 14.67
CA LEU A 277 -4.21 -10.76 15.99
C LEU A 277 -3.70 -12.21 16.04
N ALA A 278 -4.33 -13.11 15.29
CA ALA A 278 -4.01 -14.54 15.29
C ALA A 278 -2.65 -14.83 14.64
N ARG A 279 -2.05 -15.94 15.03
CA ARG A 279 -0.83 -16.48 14.43
C ARG A 279 -1.13 -17.45 13.29
N ASP A 280 -2.27 -18.11 13.35
CA ASP A 280 -2.68 -19.15 12.41
C ASP A 280 -4.20 -19.24 12.24
N LYS A 281 -4.63 -20.21 11.42
CA LYS A 281 -6.05 -20.44 11.06
C LYS A 281 -6.93 -20.81 12.27
N GLU A 282 -6.42 -21.64 13.17
CA GLU A 282 -7.22 -22.12 14.31
C GLU A 282 -7.41 -21.01 15.35
N GLU A 283 -6.36 -20.24 15.61
CA GLU A 283 -6.46 -19.08 16.48
C GLU A 283 -7.37 -18.00 15.87
N THR A 284 -7.33 -17.80 14.53
CA THR A 284 -8.25 -16.88 13.84
C THR A 284 -9.72 -17.27 14.08
N LYS A 285 -10.04 -18.55 14.00
CA LYS A 285 -11.41 -19.03 14.25
C LYS A 285 -11.83 -18.82 15.70
N GLN A 286 -10.96 -19.18 16.66
CA GLN A 286 -11.23 -19.03 18.09
C GLN A 286 -11.45 -17.57 18.48
N LEU A 287 -10.58 -16.67 18.01
CA LEU A 287 -10.72 -15.23 18.26
C LEU A 287 -12.02 -14.69 17.67
N ARG A 288 -12.36 -15.10 16.47
CA ARG A 288 -13.58 -14.65 15.79
C ARG A 288 -14.87 -15.02 16.53
N GLU A 289 -14.94 -16.17 17.22
CA GLU A 289 -16.13 -16.58 17.97
C GLU A 289 -16.43 -15.65 19.16
N ILE A 290 -15.43 -14.93 19.65
CA ILE A 290 -15.54 -14.08 20.87
C ILE A 290 -15.36 -12.58 20.55
N LEU A 291 -14.92 -12.23 19.34
CA LEU A 291 -14.81 -10.83 18.91
C LEU A 291 -16.19 -10.24 18.56
N PRO A 292 -16.44 -8.96 18.92
CA PRO A 292 -17.62 -8.26 18.43
C PRO A 292 -17.56 -8.05 16.91
N ARG A 293 -18.73 -7.97 16.29
CA ARG A 293 -18.85 -7.92 14.82
C ARG A 293 -18.13 -6.73 14.20
N TRP A 294 -18.18 -5.56 14.87
CA TRP A 294 -17.56 -4.35 14.38
C TRP A 294 -16.76 -3.68 15.49
N ILE A 295 -15.57 -3.23 15.15
CA ILE A 295 -14.65 -2.58 16.06
C ILE A 295 -14.10 -1.32 15.41
N LEU A 296 -14.27 -0.18 16.08
CA LEU A 296 -13.55 1.06 15.78
C LEU A 296 -12.30 1.12 16.66
N VAL A 297 -11.15 1.28 16.03
CA VAL A 297 -9.87 1.48 16.71
C VAL A 297 -9.53 2.97 16.67
N VAL A 298 -9.28 3.56 17.84
CA VAL A 298 -8.85 4.95 17.97
C VAL A 298 -7.62 5.00 18.86
N THR A 299 -6.56 5.69 18.42
CA THR A 299 -5.35 5.89 19.22
C THR A 299 -5.04 7.38 19.34
N PHE A 300 -4.70 7.83 20.53
CA PHE A 300 -4.18 9.16 20.82
C PHE A 300 -2.70 9.06 21.13
N GLU A 301 -1.89 9.93 20.55
CA GLU A 301 -0.44 9.89 20.67
C GLU A 301 0.09 11.21 21.24
N GLY A 302 0.98 11.09 22.23
CA GLY A 302 1.66 12.20 22.88
C GLY A 302 3.06 12.40 22.33
N TYR A 303 3.32 13.60 21.80
CA TYR A 303 4.60 14.00 21.22
C TYR A 303 5.23 15.18 21.96
N GLY A 304 6.56 15.29 21.87
CA GLY A 304 7.30 16.44 22.34
C GLY A 304 7.32 16.57 23.87
N GLU A 305 7.04 17.78 24.36
CA GLU A 305 6.90 18.08 25.78
C GLU A 305 5.44 17.90 26.23
N LEU A 306 5.24 17.51 27.48
CA LEU A 306 3.93 17.27 28.09
C LEU A 306 3.08 16.25 27.31
N PRO A 307 3.62 15.05 26.97
CA PRO A 307 2.88 14.06 26.20
C PRO A 307 1.69 13.48 26.96
N GLU A 308 1.78 13.37 28.30
CA GLU A 308 0.71 12.88 29.18
C GLU A 308 -0.50 13.82 29.13
N GLU A 309 -0.28 15.11 29.37
CA GLU A 309 -1.34 16.12 29.40
C GLU A 309 -2.06 16.23 28.04
N LYS A 310 -1.31 16.11 26.94
CA LYS A 310 -1.90 16.13 25.60
C LYS A 310 -2.82 14.93 25.37
N VAL A 311 -2.40 13.74 25.76
CA VAL A 311 -3.21 12.53 25.63
C VAL A 311 -4.41 12.55 26.58
N GLU A 312 -4.24 13.03 27.81
CA GLU A 312 -5.34 13.19 28.78
C GLU A 312 -6.42 14.15 28.26
N TYR A 313 -6.01 15.24 27.63
CA TYR A 313 -6.94 16.21 27.05
C TYR A 313 -7.74 15.60 25.88
N GLN A 314 -7.06 14.91 24.97
CA GLN A 314 -7.69 14.19 23.87
C GLN A 314 -8.64 13.09 24.37
N GLU A 315 -8.24 12.37 25.41
CA GLU A 315 -9.07 11.34 26.03
C GLU A 315 -10.33 11.94 26.70
N ALA A 316 -10.22 13.09 27.33
CA ALA A 316 -11.37 13.78 27.94
C ALA A 316 -12.39 14.19 26.87
N ASP A 317 -11.94 14.80 25.76
CA ASP A 317 -12.80 15.13 24.63
C ASP A 317 -13.48 13.89 24.03
N PHE A 318 -12.72 12.81 23.88
CA PHE A 318 -13.24 11.54 23.38
C PHE A 318 -14.30 10.93 24.29
N ARG A 319 -14.07 10.92 25.61
CA ARG A 319 -15.04 10.44 26.59
C ARG A 319 -16.32 11.27 26.61
N GLU A 320 -16.22 12.59 26.44
CA GLU A 320 -17.38 13.45 26.30
C GLU A 320 -18.17 13.11 25.02
N MET A 321 -17.49 12.86 23.89
CA MET A 321 -18.17 12.43 22.65
C MET A 321 -18.87 11.09 22.82
N LEU A 322 -18.21 10.11 23.45
CA LEU A 322 -18.80 8.80 23.71
C LEU A 322 -20.04 8.90 24.58
N SER A 323 -20.05 9.76 25.60
CA SER A 323 -21.22 9.96 26.47
C SER A 323 -22.47 10.45 25.71
N LYS A 324 -22.26 11.09 24.55
CA LYS A 324 -23.30 11.59 23.62
C LYS A 324 -23.58 10.62 22.46
N SER A 325 -22.96 9.43 22.44
CA SER A 325 -23.04 8.47 21.34
C SER A 325 -23.85 7.21 21.68
N GLY A 326 -24.88 7.36 22.49
CA GLY A 326 -25.76 6.26 22.89
C GLY A 326 -25.05 5.23 23.81
N ASN A 327 -25.14 3.95 23.45
CA ASN A 327 -24.60 2.86 24.28
C ASN A 327 -23.16 2.47 23.96
N LEU A 328 -22.46 3.22 23.08
CA LEU A 328 -21.08 2.93 22.76
C LEU A 328 -20.16 3.10 23.97
N LYS A 329 -19.35 2.08 24.24
CA LYS A 329 -18.37 2.09 25.34
C LYS A 329 -17.03 1.53 24.85
N PRO A 330 -15.91 2.09 25.33
CA PRO A 330 -14.62 1.47 25.09
C PRO A 330 -14.56 0.14 25.85
N VAL A 331 -13.96 -0.86 25.25
CA VAL A 331 -13.67 -2.13 25.89
C VAL A 331 -12.25 -2.10 26.47
N SER A 332 -12.06 -2.65 27.67
CA SER A 332 -10.75 -2.71 28.34
C SER A 332 -9.90 -3.89 27.86
N ALA A 333 -10.54 -4.90 27.32
CA ALA A 333 -9.91 -6.06 26.71
C ALA A 333 -10.84 -6.63 25.65
N ILE A 334 -10.29 -7.32 24.66
CA ILE A 334 -11.06 -7.97 23.59
C ILE A 334 -10.49 -9.38 23.37
N ALA A 335 -11.36 -10.38 23.36
CA ALA A 335 -10.97 -11.78 23.16
C ALA A 335 -9.84 -12.26 24.12
N GLY A 336 -9.80 -11.75 25.35
CA GLY A 336 -8.77 -12.09 26.33
C GLY A 336 -7.44 -11.36 26.16
N LEU A 337 -7.30 -10.53 25.10
CA LEU A 337 -6.14 -9.68 24.85
C LEU A 337 -6.35 -8.30 25.47
N SER A 338 -5.32 -7.72 26.04
CA SER A 338 -5.36 -6.33 26.49
C SER A 338 -5.40 -5.37 25.28
N VAL A 339 -5.85 -4.15 25.50
CA VAL A 339 -5.82 -3.11 24.46
C VAL A 339 -4.38 -2.82 24.02
N GLU A 340 -3.42 -2.93 24.91
CA GLU A 340 -1.99 -2.77 24.65
C GLU A 340 -1.47 -3.86 23.71
N ASP A 341 -1.87 -5.13 23.89
CA ASP A 341 -1.50 -6.22 22.98
C ASP A 341 -2.03 -5.97 21.55
N VAL A 342 -3.29 -5.52 21.45
CA VAL A 342 -3.90 -5.16 20.16
C VAL A 342 -3.15 -3.99 19.53
N LYS A 343 -2.86 -2.93 20.26
CA LYS A 343 -2.08 -1.78 19.81
C LYS A 343 -0.71 -2.20 19.31
N ASP A 344 -0.02 -3.06 20.06
CA ASP A 344 1.32 -3.54 19.71
C ASP A 344 1.34 -4.27 18.37
N VAL A 345 0.32 -5.06 18.06
CA VAL A 345 0.16 -5.72 16.77
C VAL A 345 -0.10 -4.68 15.67
N LEU A 346 -1.02 -3.74 15.91
CA LEU A 346 -1.46 -2.77 14.90
C LEU A 346 -0.42 -1.69 14.59
N SER A 347 0.54 -1.46 15.47
CA SER A 347 1.58 -0.43 15.33
C SER A 347 2.83 -0.89 14.57
N LYS A 348 2.91 -2.16 14.18
CA LYS A 348 4.10 -2.78 13.57
C LYS A 348 3.78 -3.37 12.20
N PRO A 349 4.79 -3.56 11.34
CA PRO A 349 4.63 -4.42 10.17
C PRO A 349 4.21 -5.83 10.57
N SER A 350 3.37 -6.46 9.75
CA SER A 350 2.91 -7.82 10.00
C SER A 350 4.08 -8.80 10.01
N GLY A 351 4.11 -9.67 11.02
CA GLY A 351 4.97 -10.84 11.04
C GLY A 351 4.56 -11.89 9.99
N GLU A 352 5.47 -12.85 9.76
CA GLU A 352 5.20 -13.97 8.84
C GLU A 352 4.45 -15.11 9.55
N PRO A 353 3.48 -15.77 8.89
CA PRO A 353 2.95 -15.38 7.58
C PRO A 353 2.19 -14.06 7.65
N TYR A 354 2.12 -13.34 6.51
CA TYR A 354 1.37 -12.09 6.40
C TYR A 354 -0.08 -12.28 6.87
N TRP A 355 -0.62 -11.37 7.65
CA TRP A 355 -1.93 -11.54 8.31
C TRP A 355 -3.07 -11.91 7.37
N LYS A 356 -3.09 -11.42 6.13
CA LYS A 356 -4.08 -11.78 5.10
C LYS A 356 -3.96 -13.24 4.63
N LEU A 357 -2.90 -13.95 4.95
CA LEU A 357 -2.69 -15.34 4.56
C LEU A 357 -2.93 -16.34 5.70
N ARG A 358 -3.05 -15.85 6.95
CA ARG A 358 -3.15 -16.73 8.15
C ARG A 358 -4.42 -17.55 8.20
N TYR A 359 -5.56 -16.99 7.80
CA TYR A 359 -6.86 -17.64 7.94
C TYR A 359 -7.06 -18.82 6.97
N LYS A 360 -6.90 -18.58 5.65
CA LYS A 360 -7.17 -19.60 4.61
C LYS A 360 -5.99 -19.83 3.64
N GLY A 361 -4.88 -19.16 3.81
CA GLY A 361 -3.69 -19.29 2.96
C GLY A 361 -3.64 -18.30 1.80
N ALA A 362 -4.76 -17.73 1.39
CA ALA A 362 -4.83 -16.67 0.38
C ALA A 362 -5.92 -15.65 0.70
N CYS A 363 -5.75 -14.45 0.16
CA CYS A 363 -6.70 -13.36 0.26
C CYS A 363 -6.69 -12.55 -1.04
N ALA A 364 -7.87 -12.20 -1.54
CA ALA A 364 -8.05 -11.25 -2.63
C ALA A 364 -8.74 -10.01 -2.08
N ASP A 365 -8.01 -8.91 -2.03
CA ASP A 365 -8.55 -7.62 -1.60
C ASP A 365 -9.30 -6.93 -2.75
N SER A 366 -10.50 -6.42 -2.44
CA SER A 366 -11.30 -5.56 -3.34
C SER A 366 -11.55 -4.24 -2.63
N PHE A 367 -10.96 -3.14 -3.13
CA PHE A 367 -10.99 -1.85 -2.45
C PHE A 367 -11.25 -0.68 -3.40
N PHE A 368 -11.88 0.34 -2.86
CA PHE A 368 -12.28 1.55 -3.57
C PHE A 368 -12.41 2.74 -2.61
N LEU A 369 -12.54 3.94 -3.16
CA LEU A 369 -12.91 5.12 -2.41
C LEU A 369 -14.42 5.37 -2.48
N THR A 370 -14.96 5.86 -1.37
CA THR A 370 -16.34 6.30 -1.22
C THR A 370 -16.41 7.35 -0.12
N THR A 371 -17.60 7.82 0.27
CA THR A 371 -17.79 8.59 1.50
C THR A 371 -18.14 7.67 2.66
N LEU A 372 -17.82 8.08 3.87
CA LEU A 372 -17.97 7.21 5.06
C LEU A 372 -19.43 6.82 5.31
N ASP A 373 -20.38 7.73 5.08
CA ASP A 373 -21.82 7.49 5.20
C ASP A 373 -22.37 6.48 4.17
N ARG A 374 -21.63 6.21 3.10
CA ARG A 374 -22.03 5.23 2.09
C ARG A 374 -21.55 3.81 2.42
N THR A 375 -20.61 3.67 3.35
CA THR A 375 -20.03 2.35 3.68
C THR A 375 -21.04 1.32 4.19
N PRO A 376 -22.11 1.66 4.97
CA PRO A 376 -23.14 0.69 5.34
C PRO A 376 -23.79 0.01 4.14
N ALA A 377 -24.14 0.78 3.10
CA ALA A 377 -24.76 0.22 1.90
C ALA A 377 -23.85 -0.82 1.20
N PHE A 378 -22.55 -0.60 1.19
CA PHE A 378 -21.59 -1.56 0.64
C PHE A 378 -21.43 -2.81 1.53
N THR A 379 -21.39 -2.63 2.86
CA THR A 379 -21.27 -3.75 3.79
C THR A 379 -22.55 -4.61 3.84
N GLU A 380 -23.71 -4.04 3.57
CA GLU A 380 -24.98 -4.76 3.40
C GLU A 380 -25.07 -5.51 2.06
N ALA A 381 -24.56 -4.90 0.97
CA ALA A 381 -24.62 -5.49 -0.36
C ALA A 381 -23.63 -6.66 -0.53
N MET A 382 -22.44 -6.57 0.05
CA MET A 382 -21.37 -7.56 -0.13
C MET A 382 -21.77 -8.99 0.26
N PRO A 383 -22.46 -9.26 1.39
CA PRO A 383 -22.94 -10.61 1.72
C PRO A 383 -23.89 -11.20 0.69
N ALA A 384 -24.75 -10.40 0.06
CA ALA A 384 -25.65 -10.85 -1.00
C ALA A 384 -24.86 -11.17 -2.29
N LEU A 385 -23.92 -10.30 -2.67
CA LEU A 385 -23.00 -10.54 -3.79
C LEU A 385 -22.18 -11.82 -3.56
N ALA A 386 -21.62 -12.01 -2.37
CA ALA A 386 -20.88 -13.22 -2.03
C ALA A 386 -21.72 -14.50 -2.21
N ARG A 387 -22.94 -14.51 -1.68
CA ARG A 387 -23.85 -15.65 -1.86
C ARG A 387 -24.18 -15.94 -3.32
N SER A 388 -24.36 -14.92 -4.16
CA SER A 388 -24.63 -15.09 -5.59
C SER A 388 -23.45 -15.76 -6.34
N HIS A 389 -22.23 -15.56 -5.86
CA HIS A 389 -21.02 -16.20 -6.36
C HIS A 389 -20.64 -17.47 -5.57
N ARG A 390 -21.50 -17.94 -4.67
CA ARG A 390 -21.27 -19.12 -3.81
C ARG A 390 -20.02 -18.99 -2.92
N VAL A 391 -19.68 -17.78 -2.55
CA VAL A 391 -18.68 -17.45 -1.53
C VAL A 391 -19.40 -17.27 -0.19
N SER A 392 -18.85 -17.82 0.88
CA SER A 392 -19.40 -17.60 2.22
C SER A 392 -19.20 -16.13 2.63
N PRO A 393 -20.23 -15.41 3.04
CA PRO A 393 -20.07 -14.08 3.64
C PRO A 393 -19.16 -14.08 4.87
N GLU A 394 -19.08 -15.23 5.54
CA GLU A 394 -18.22 -15.44 6.70
C GLU A 394 -16.72 -15.43 6.38
N ASP A 395 -16.35 -15.56 5.11
CA ASP A 395 -14.98 -15.51 4.64
C ASP A 395 -14.57 -14.11 4.13
N ILE A 396 -15.38 -13.09 4.46
CA ILE A 396 -15.12 -11.71 4.01
C ILE A 396 -14.77 -10.82 5.19
N GLY A 397 -13.51 -10.39 5.21
CA GLY A 397 -13.04 -9.33 6.07
C GLY A 397 -13.47 -7.95 5.55
N VAL A 398 -13.63 -6.99 6.45
CA VAL A 398 -13.93 -5.60 6.09
C VAL A 398 -12.98 -4.66 6.80
N TYR A 399 -12.41 -3.72 6.04
CA TYR A 399 -11.58 -2.65 6.56
C TYR A 399 -12.05 -1.31 5.99
N ILE A 400 -12.30 -0.35 6.87
CA ILE A 400 -12.77 0.99 6.52
C ILE A 400 -11.81 2.00 7.12
N GLN A 401 -11.09 2.73 6.25
CA GLN A 401 -10.13 3.75 6.63
C GLN A 401 -10.60 5.11 6.14
N MET A 402 -10.83 6.03 7.06
CA MET A 402 -11.03 7.42 6.73
C MET A 402 -9.73 7.98 6.15
N VAL A 403 -9.82 8.66 5.02
CA VAL A 403 -8.70 9.31 4.33
C VAL A 403 -9.06 10.76 4.02
N VAL A 404 -8.06 11.56 3.67
CA VAL A 404 -8.27 12.96 3.27
C VAL A 404 -9.06 13.74 4.34
N GLN A 405 -8.69 13.56 5.61
CA GLN A 405 -9.37 14.18 6.76
C GLN A 405 -10.89 13.90 6.78
N GLY A 406 -11.31 12.72 6.34
CA GLY A 406 -12.70 12.28 6.33
C GLY A 406 -13.54 12.75 5.15
N THR A 407 -12.98 13.48 4.18
CA THR A 407 -13.70 13.81 2.94
C THR A 407 -13.84 12.62 2.01
N SER A 408 -13.04 11.58 2.24
CA SER A 408 -13.08 10.31 1.52
C SER A 408 -12.84 9.15 2.48
N CYS A 409 -13.23 7.97 2.07
CA CYS A 409 -13.09 6.74 2.84
C CYS A 409 -12.59 5.62 1.91
N HIS A 410 -11.54 4.93 2.33
CA HIS A 410 -11.14 3.67 1.74
C HIS A 410 -12.00 2.56 2.33
N CYS A 411 -12.75 1.87 1.49
CA CYS A 411 -13.54 0.71 1.84
C CYS A 411 -12.91 -0.51 1.17
N GLU A 412 -12.58 -1.53 1.95
CA GLU A 412 -11.89 -2.73 1.51
C GLU A 412 -12.62 -3.98 2.00
N PHE A 413 -12.79 -4.93 1.09
CA PHE A 413 -13.28 -6.27 1.35
C PHE A 413 -12.15 -7.27 1.10
N ASP A 414 -11.79 -8.01 2.13
CA ASP A 414 -10.76 -9.05 2.11
C ASP A 414 -11.43 -10.41 1.94
N LEU A 415 -11.35 -10.99 0.75
CA LEU A 415 -11.92 -12.29 0.43
C LEU A 415 -10.89 -13.38 0.74
N PHE A 416 -11.09 -14.08 1.84
CA PHE A 416 -10.21 -15.19 2.23
C PHE A 416 -10.64 -16.49 1.53
N TYR A 417 -9.69 -17.21 0.96
CA TYR A 417 -9.93 -18.47 0.26
C TYR A 417 -8.75 -19.44 0.39
N ASP A 418 -9.02 -20.73 0.23
CA ASP A 418 -7.99 -21.76 0.17
C ASP A 418 -7.39 -21.81 -1.26
N PRO A 419 -6.11 -21.47 -1.45
CA PRO A 419 -5.48 -21.47 -2.77
C PRO A 419 -5.30 -22.88 -3.38
N VAL A 420 -5.42 -23.94 -2.58
CA VAL A 420 -5.36 -25.33 -3.05
C VAL A 420 -6.73 -25.81 -3.55
N ASN A 421 -7.81 -25.21 -3.07
CA ASN A 421 -9.18 -25.52 -3.50
C ASN A 421 -9.53 -24.73 -4.76
N ALA A 422 -9.40 -25.36 -5.93
CA ALA A 422 -9.68 -24.74 -7.23
C ALA A 422 -11.10 -24.12 -7.31
N THR A 423 -12.09 -24.73 -6.62
CA THR A 423 -13.47 -24.22 -6.59
C THR A 423 -13.57 -22.92 -5.80
N GLU A 424 -12.88 -22.80 -4.66
CA GLU A 424 -12.83 -21.54 -3.89
C GLU A 424 -12.10 -20.46 -4.67
N VAL A 425 -10.99 -20.79 -5.33
CA VAL A 425 -10.23 -19.84 -6.19
C VAL A 425 -11.13 -19.27 -7.29
N GLU A 426 -11.85 -20.11 -8.03
CA GLU A 426 -12.72 -19.63 -9.13
C GLU A 426 -13.91 -18.81 -8.59
N ARG A 427 -14.50 -19.17 -7.45
CA ARG A 427 -15.58 -18.40 -6.81
C ARG A 427 -15.09 -17.04 -6.34
N ALA A 428 -13.95 -16.98 -5.65
CA ALA A 428 -13.35 -15.74 -5.20
C ALA A 428 -13.00 -14.84 -6.39
N LYS A 429 -12.41 -15.39 -7.44
CA LYS A 429 -12.10 -14.67 -8.67
C LYS A 429 -13.34 -14.11 -9.37
N SER A 430 -14.42 -14.91 -9.48
CA SER A 430 -15.70 -14.46 -10.04
C SER A 430 -16.28 -13.31 -9.20
N LEU A 431 -16.31 -13.44 -7.87
CA LEU A 431 -16.80 -12.38 -6.99
C LEU A 431 -16.00 -11.08 -7.15
N VAL A 432 -14.66 -11.13 -7.16
CA VAL A 432 -13.83 -9.94 -7.33
C VAL A 432 -14.04 -9.30 -8.70
N THR A 433 -14.20 -10.10 -9.77
CA THR A 433 -14.32 -9.60 -11.13
C THR A 433 -15.71 -9.03 -11.42
N GLU A 434 -16.76 -9.82 -11.15
CA GLU A 434 -18.14 -9.44 -11.44
C GLU A 434 -18.71 -8.54 -10.36
N GLY A 435 -18.35 -8.76 -9.10
CA GLY A 435 -18.72 -7.91 -7.97
C GLY A 435 -18.20 -6.47 -8.14
N ALA A 436 -17.05 -6.27 -8.77
CA ALA A 436 -16.53 -4.93 -9.07
C ALA A 436 -17.51 -4.11 -9.95
N VAL A 437 -18.23 -4.73 -10.87
CA VAL A 437 -19.26 -4.05 -11.68
C VAL A 437 -20.41 -3.58 -10.80
N ASN A 438 -20.88 -4.43 -9.88
CA ASN A 438 -21.95 -4.11 -8.97
C ASN A 438 -21.54 -2.98 -8.00
N LEU A 439 -20.36 -3.08 -7.40
CA LEU A 439 -19.83 -2.04 -6.52
C LEU A 439 -19.66 -0.70 -7.26
N ALA A 440 -19.15 -0.71 -8.50
CA ALA A 440 -19.04 0.48 -9.32
C ALA A 440 -20.43 1.10 -9.67
N ASN A 441 -21.46 0.27 -9.86
CA ASN A 441 -22.84 0.73 -10.08
C ASN A 441 -23.42 1.39 -8.81
N MET A 442 -22.95 1.00 -7.63
CA MET A 442 -23.30 1.61 -6.35
C MET A 442 -22.52 2.89 -6.05
N GLY A 443 -21.54 3.25 -6.88
CA GLY A 443 -20.72 4.44 -6.72
C GLY A 443 -19.32 4.21 -6.15
N ALA A 444 -18.83 2.97 -6.11
CA ALA A 444 -17.46 2.68 -5.74
C ALA A 444 -16.48 3.30 -6.75
N PHE A 445 -15.53 4.09 -6.27
CA PHE A 445 -14.47 4.70 -7.08
C PHE A 445 -13.16 3.92 -6.94
N PHE A 446 -12.84 3.10 -7.93
CA PHE A 446 -11.62 2.32 -7.97
C PHE A 446 -10.41 3.19 -8.32
N SER A 447 -9.94 4.01 -7.38
CA SER A 447 -8.83 4.96 -7.57
C SER A 447 -7.48 4.30 -7.84
N ARG A 448 -7.30 3.06 -7.40
CA ARG A 448 -6.11 2.24 -7.62
C ARG A 448 -6.51 0.97 -8.39
N PRO A 449 -6.65 1.07 -9.74
CA PRO A 449 -7.22 -0.01 -10.55
C PRO A 449 -6.21 -1.12 -10.81
N TYR A 450 -6.27 -2.18 -9.99
CA TYR A 450 -5.56 -3.44 -10.23
C TYR A 450 -6.42 -4.40 -11.07
N ALA A 451 -5.80 -5.40 -11.71
CA ALA A 451 -6.56 -6.51 -12.27
C ALA A 451 -7.20 -7.32 -11.12
N PRO A 452 -8.47 -7.77 -11.26
CA PRO A 452 -9.31 -7.77 -12.48
C PRO A 452 -10.19 -6.53 -12.68
N TRP A 453 -10.31 -5.61 -11.71
CA TRP A 453 -11.27 -4.48 -11.81
C TRP A 453 -10.76 -3.26 -12.60
N SER A 454 -9.51 -3.25 -13.05
CA SER A 454 -8.97 -2.14 -13.85
C SER A 454 -9.82 -1.86 -15.10
N LYS A 455 -10.30 -2.91 -15.78
CA LYS A 455 -11.18 -2.75 -16.96
C LYS A 455 -12.50 -2.04 -16.62
N VAL A 456 -13.09 -2.36 -15.46
CA VAL A 456 -14.33 -1.72 -14.97
C VAL A 456 -14.08 -0.24 -14.70
N ALA A 457 -13.00 0.10 -14.01
CA ALA A 457 -12.63 1.47 -13.70
C ALA A 457 -12.43 2.30 -14.98
N TYR A 458 -11.60 1.83 -15.90
CA TYR A 458 -11.27 2.57 -17.13
C TYR A 458 -12.39 2.60 -18.17
N SER A 459 -13.31 1.64 -18.20
CA SER A 459 -14.49 1.72 -19.06
C SER A 459 -15.43 2.88 -18.71
N ARG A 460 -15.32 3.40 -17.47
CA ARG A 460 -16.11 4.52 -16.95
C ARG A 460 -15.38 5.85 -16.97
N ALA A 461 -14.12 5.87 -17.42
CA ALA A 461 -13.24 7.03 -17.41
C ALA A 461 -12.47 7.13 -18.76
N ALA A 462 -13.20 7.27 -19.84
CA ALA A 462 -12.64 7.26 -21.20
C ALA A 462 -11.64 8.41 -21.42
N GLU A 463 -11.96 9.61 -20.98
CA GLU A 463 -11.10 10.79 -21.11
C GLU A 463 -9.81 10.64 -20.30
N THR A 464 -9.91 10.09 -19.11
CA THR A 464 -8.74 9.75 -18.27
C THR A 464 -7.84 8.74 -18.97
N SER A 465 -8.43 7.70 -19.57
CA SER A 465 -7.69 6.68 -20.33
C SER A 465 -6.94 7.30 -21.51
N ILE A 466 -7.58 8.21 -22.24
CA ILE A 466 -6.97 8.92 -23.39
C ILE A 466 -5.80 9.78 -22.91
N LEU A 467 -5.98 10.54 -21.82
CA LEU A 467 -4.93 11.39 -21.26
C LEU A 467 -3.74 10.55 -20.78
N GLN A 468 -4.00 9.51 -20.00
CA GLN A 468 -2.92 8.65 -19.48
C GLN A 468 -2.12 7.97 -20.60
N ARG A 469 -2.77 7.52 -21.67
CA ARG A 469 -2.07 6.98 -22.85
C ARG A 469 -1.20 8.02 -23.54
N LYS A 470 -1.61 9.29 -23.60
CA LYS A 470 -0.76 10.37 -24.12
C LYS A 470 0.49 10.57 -23.24
N VAL A 471 0.31 10.60 -21.91
CA VAL A 471 1.42 10.68 -20.95
C VAL A 471 2.37 9.48 -21.10
N LYS A 472 1.83 8.26 -21.13
CA LYS A 472 2.60 7.03 -21.36
C LYS A 472 3.46 7.14 -22.63
N LYS A 473 2.89 7.63 -23.75
CA LYS A 473 3.61 7.77 -25.02
C LYS A 473 4.78 8.75 -24.97
N ILE A 474 4.74 9.75 -24.07
CA ILE A 474 5.84 10.69 -23.86
C ILE A 474 7.00 10.00 -23.15
N PHE A 475 6.72 9.29 -22.04
CA PHE A 475 7.73 8.75 -21.15
C PHE A 475 8.14 7.31 -21.44
N ASP A 476 7.32 6.56 -22.17
CA ASP A 476 7.60 5.18 -22.60
C ASP A 476 6.98 4.91 -23.98
N PRO A 477 7.53 5.52 -25.04
CA PRO A 477 6.97 5.43 -26.40
C PRO A 477 6.94 4.02 -26.97
N ASN A 478 7.84 3.15 -26.53
CA ASN A 478 7.93 1.75 -26.96
C ASN A 478 7.14 0.78 -26.08
N HIS A 479 6.41 1.29 -25.07
CA HIS A 479 5.57 0.51 -24.17
C HIS A 479 6.30 -0.66 -23.50
N ILE A 480 7.57 -0.45 -23.10
CA ILE A 480 8.36 -1.49 -22.44
C ILE A 480 8.04 -1.62 -20.93
N LEU A 481 7.62 -0.55 -20.28
CA LEU A 481 7.38 -0.55 -18.83
C LEU A 481 6.02 -1.16 -18.49
N ASN A 482 6.05 -2.30 -17.83
CA ASN A 482 4.93 -3.08 -17.28
C ASN A 482 3.66 -3.10 -18.16
N PRO A 483 3.76 -3.54 -19.44
CA PRO A 483 2.66 -3.47 -20.40
C PRO A 483 1.48 -4.34 -19.95
N GLY A 484 0.26 -3.88 -20.29
CA GLY A 484 -1.00 -4.53 -19.92
C GLY A 484 -1.52 -4.15 -18.52
N ARG A 485 -0.87 -3.23 -17.82
CA ARG A 485 -1.36 -2.66 -16.55
C ARG A 485 -2.08 -1.34 -16.79
N LEU A 486 -2.97 -0.98 -15.84
CA LEU A 486 -3.84 0.20 -15.95
C LEU A 486 -4.67 0.14 -17.25
N CYS A 487 -4.53 1.16 -18.10
CA CYS A 487 -5.18 1.24 -19.40
C CYS A 487 -4.19 1.07 -20.59
N PHE A 488 -2.98 0.53 -20.35
CA PHE A 488 -1.87 0.47 -21.30
C PHE A 488 -1.68 -0.91 -21.91
#